data_6843c86c26af9d26a54736e73b4a77bd
#
_entry.id   6843c86c26af9d26a54736e73b4a77bd
#
_cell.length_a   1.000
_cell.length_b   1.000
_cell.length_c   1.000
_cell.angle_alpha   90.00
_cell.angle_beta   90.00
_cell.angle_gamma   90.00
#
_symmetry.space_group_name_H-M   'P 1'
#
loop_
_entity.id
_entity.type
_entity.pdbx_description
1 polymer ?
#
loop_
_entity_poly.entity_id
_entity_poly.type
_entity_poly.pdbx_seq_one_letter_code
_entity_poly.pdbx_strand_id
1 'polypeptide(L)'
;KRELAAELVPESIFSLDEEDLPFNISLAPPLSQEPMIKLALDLLSVKASTKNPTVPVGTFLSIIQSPFFGFNFPPTREVSDLERKLRKKRVLSIPLEQSSGIAEVDQLMASLKSLTQNNSKLMPEKWAKELSGFLKIAGWPGKVAPGTDRQSVLSKRYQAFESWKDCLNELCSLNQILGPINRLEALNHLTHIARSKPFQSKTPEHSIQVIGLLESSGMQFDHLWVMGCQNETLPAHPEPNPFIPYEIRNKYSIPRSNPQRELKFAEQSLSRLLMASPDVHFSYPLHEGDMDLEMSPLLKRFPKAEEMPYQSNRIKDQVRGMSHLEKFTEATFLQATDSEKSHYGTHGIASGYALLKDQVDCPFRAFARHRLNSQGTPAAEIDFDSLDRGNLIHKALELFWDKTHNRKNLSNLLPDTLEKYIEECVQEALKLCSQRTTG
;
A
#
# COMPACT_ATOMS: atom_id res chain seq x y z
N LYS A 1 -10.36 2.02 -9.79
CA LYS A 1 -10.45 3.41 -9.32
C LYS A 1 -9.29 4.25 -9.83
N ARG A 2 -8.03 3.84 -9.60
CA ARG A 2 -6.83 4.58 -10.07
C ARG A 2 -6.80 4.76 -11.58
N GLU A 3 -7.13 3.73 -12.34
CA GLU A 3 -7.17 3.78 -13.80
C GLU A 3 -8.20 4.80 -14.31
N LEU A 4 -9.43 4.76 -13.77
CA LEU A 4 -10.46 5.74 -14.11
C LEU A 4 -10.08 7.17 -13.73
N ALA A 5 -9.47 7.36 -12.55
CA ALA A 5 -8.99 8.67 -12.15
C ALA A 5 -7.88 9.18 -13.09
N ALA A 6 -6.95 8.30 -13.48
CA ALA A 6 -5.86 8.64 -14.39
C ALA A 6 -6.33 9.06 -15.80
N GLU A 7 -7.49 8.54 -16.25
CA GLU A 7 -8.07 8.88 -17.56
C GLU A 7 -8.98 10.09 -17.49
N LEU A 8 -9.86 10.16 -16.46
CA LEU A 8 -10.91 11.19 -16.40
C LEU A 8 -10.41 12.48 -15.74
N VAL A 9 -9.55 12.39 -14.74
CA VAL A 9 -9.01 13.53 -13.98
C VAL A 9 -7.54 13.28 -13.66
N PRO A 10 -6.64 13.37 -14.66
CA PRO A 10 -5.21 13.09 -14.47
C PRO A 10 -4.58 13.89 -13.34
N GLU A 11 -5.02 15.13 -13.11
CA GLU A 11 -4.53 16.01 -12.05
C GLU A 11 -4.80 15.46 -10.64
N SER A 12 -5.86 14.66 -10.48
CA SER A 12 -6.23 14.07 -9.19
C SER A 12 -5.20 13.07 -8.66
N ILE A 13 -4.29 12.58 -9.50
CA ILE A 13 -3.20 11.68 -9.09
C ILE A 13 -2.26 12.37 -8.11
N PHE A 14 -2.11 13.68 -8.20
CA PHE A 14 -1.28 14.52 -7.35
C PHE A 14 -2.05 15.14 -6.18
N SER A 15 -3.39 15.02 -6.17
CA SER A 15 -4.23 15.50 -5.08
C SER A 15 -4.37 14.42 -4.00
N LEU A 16 -4.23 14.83 -2.75
CA LEU A 16 -4.54 13.98 -1.59
C LEU A 16 -6.04 13.90 -1.32
N ASP A 17 -6.83 14.78 -1.92
CA ASP A 17 -8.26 14.88 -1.74
C ASP A 17 -8.98 14.14 -2.87
N GLU A 18 -9.59 13.00 -2.54
CA GLU A 18 -10.42 12.20 -3.45
C GLU A 18 -11.85 12.78 -3.63
N GLU A 19 -12.08 13.99 -3.15
CA GLU A 19 -13.45 14.55 -2.97
C GLU A 19 -14.11 14.98 -4.29
N ASP A 20 -13.34 15.25 -5.34
CA ASP A 20 -13.83 15.77 -6.62
C ASP A 20 -13.74 14.79 -7.80
N LEU A 21 -13.75 13.49 -7.54
CA LEU A 21 -13.79 12.53 -8.63
C LEU A 21 -15.15 12.55 -9.33
N PRO A 22 -15.20 12.65 -10.68
CA PRO A 22 -16.45 12.68 -11.44
C PRO A 22 -17.16 11.33 -11.51
N PHE A 23 -16.70 10.34 -10.75
CA PHE A 23 -17.27 9.00 -10.73
C PHE A 23 -17.37 8.43 -9.31
N ASN A 24 -18.38 7.59 -9.13
CA ASN A 24 -18.59 6.80 -7.94
C ASN A 24 -18.52 5.31 -8.27
N ILE A 25 -17.91 4.51 -7.40
CA ILE A 25 -17.87 3.04 -7.52
C ILE A 25 -18.67 2.45 -6.37
N SER A 26 -19.75 1.73 -6.69
CA SER A 26 -20.67 1.15 -5.69
C SER A 26 -20.06 0.02 -4.87
N LEU A 27 -18.96 -0.58 -5.33
CA LEU A 27 -18.24 -1.58 -4.57
C LEU A 27 -17.62 -0.93 -3.33
N ALA A 28 -18.32 -1.06 -2.21
CA ALA A 28 -17.87 -0.55 -0.92
C ALA A 28 -16.78 -1.48 -0.34
N PRO A 29 -15.51 -1.06 -0.31
CA PRO A 29 -14.49 -1.82 0.39
C PRO A 29 -14.78 -1.84 1.89
N PRO A 30 -14.26 -2.81 2.64
CA PRO A 30 -14.32 -2.78 4.10
C PRO A 30 -13.77 -1.49 4.68
N LEU A 31 -14.42 -0.95 5.71
CA LEU A 31 -13.96 0.26 6.42
C LEU A 31 -12.50 0.13 6.88
N SER A 32 -12.06 -1.07 7.26
CA SER A 32 -10.68 -1.36 7.66
C SER A 32 -9.64 -1.12 6.56
N GLN A 33 -10.04 -0.99 5.29
CA GLN A 33 -9.16 -0.69 4.16
C GLN A 33 -9.03 0.83 3.92
N GLU A 34 -9.89 1.63 4.53
CA GLU A 34 -9.78 3.08 4.44
C GLU A 34 -8.46 3.55 5.08
N PRO A 35 -7.61 4.32 4.40
CA PRO A 35 -6.24 4.60 4.85
C PRO A 35 -6.17 5.15 6.28
N MET A 36 -7.09 6.04 6.65
CA MET A 36 -7.16 6.62 7.98
C MET A 36 -7.48 5.56 9.05
N ILE A 37 -8.42 4.66 8.78
CA ILE A 37 -8.85 3.60 9.69
C ILE A 37 -7.79 2.49 9.76
N LYS A 38 -7.22 2.13 8.62
CA LYS A 38 -6.14 1.15 8.56
C LYS A 38 -4.97 1.53 9.44
N LEU A 39 -4.50 2.77 9.32
CA LEU A 39 -3.40 3.27 10.14
C LEU A 39 -3.75 3.32 11.64
N ALA A 40 -4.99 3.65 12.01
CA ALA A 40 -5.44 3.58 13.40
C ALA A 40 -5.40 2.13 13.91
N LEU A 41 -5.90 1.17 13.13
CA LEU A 41 -5.83 -0.25 13.49
C LEU A 41 -4.39 -0.78 13.56
N ASP A 42 -3.53 -0.38 12.64
CA ASP A 42 -2.11 -0.75 12.63
C ASP A 42 -1.39 -0.21 13.89
N LEU A 43 -1.65 1.04 14.27
CA LEU A 43 -1.13 1.62 15.50
C LEU A 43 -1.63 0.89 16.75
N LEU A 44 -2.92 0.60 16.82
CA LEU A 44 -3.52 -0.13 17.95
C LEU A 44 -3.04 -1.59 18.02
N SER A 45 -2.66 -2.19 16.88
CA SER A 45 -2.22 -3.59 16.77
C SER A 45 -0.79 -3.84 17.22
N VAL A 46 -0.04 -2.80 17.53
CA VAL A 46 1.34 -2.92 18.01
C VAL A 46 1.41 -3.88 19.20
N LYS A 47 2.17 -4.94 19.02
CA LYS A 47 2.32 -6.01 20.03
C LYS A 47 3.34 -5.57 21.08
N ALA A 48 2.96 -5.66 22.34
CA ALA A 48 3.93 -5.61 23.42
C ALA A 48 4.63 -6.96 23.54
N SER A 49 5.92 -7.00 23.31
CA SER A 49 6.74 -8.02 23.96
C SER A 49 6.85 -7.65 25.43
N THR A 50 6.65 -8.63 26.32
CA THR A 50 6.52 -8.37 27.77
C THR A 50 7.76 -7.73 28.43
N LYS A 51 8.92 -7.73 27.77
CA LYS A 51 10.15 -7.11 28.30
C LYS A 51 10.59 -5.86 27.54
N ASN A 52 10.52 -5.84 26.20
CA ASN A 52 10.90 -4.67 25.39
C ASN A 52 9.93 -4.52 24.23
N PRO A 53 8.88 -3.73 24.37
CA PRO A 53 7.91 -3.52 23.28
C PRO A 53 8.59 -2.77 22.13
N THR A 54 8.41 -3.29 20.92
CA THR A 54 8.97 -2.71 19.68
C THR A 54 7.87 -2.46 18.65
N VAL A 55 8.09 -1.47 17.78
CA VAL A 55 7.23 -1.19 16.63
C VAL A 55 8.01 -1.51 15.35
N PRO A 56 7.44 -2.25 14.39
CA PRO A 56 8.05 -2.42 13.09
C PRO A 56 8.33 -1.07 12.43
N VAL A 57 9.51 -0.88 11.83
CA VAL A 57 9.92 0.40 11.22
C VAL A 57 8.92 0.86 10.15
N GLY A 58 8.40 -0.07 9.34
CA GLY A 58 7.40 0.27 8.32
C GLY A 58 6.13 0.87 8.92
N THR A 59 5.57 0.27 9.98
CA THR A 59 4.41 0.79 10.71
C THR A 59 4.72 2.13 11.37
N PHE A 60 5.88 2.25 12.02
CA PHE A 60 6.31 3.50 12.63
C PHE A 60 6.40 4.64 11.62
N LEU A 61 7.05 4.42 10.48
CA LEU A 61 7.20 5.43 9.43
C LEU A 61 5.83 5.79 8.80
N SER A 62 4.95 4.80 8.56
CA SER A 62 3.60 5.08 8.06
C SER A 62 2.81 5.99 9.01
N ILE A 63 2.98 5.83 10.33
CA ILE A 63 2.30 6.63 11.33
C ILE A 63 2.84 8.06 11.34
N ILE A 64 4.17 8.24 11.49
CA ILE A 64 4.77 9.56 11.64
C ILE A 64 4.72 10.41 10.36
N GLN A 65 4.58 9.79 9.19
CA GLN A 65 4.42 10.47 7.90
C GLN A 65 2.95 10.68 7.51
N SER A 66 2.03 10.13 8.28
CA SER A 66 0.61 10.18 7.94
C SER A 66 -0.02 11.52 8.27
N PRO A 67 -0.82 12.10 7.35
CA PRO A 67 -1.60 13.31 7.62
C PRO A 67 -2.76 13.08 8.61
N PHE A 68 -3.02 11.82 9.00
CA PHE A 68 -4.13 11.45 9.87
C PHE A 68 -3.77 11.47 11.37
N PHE A 69 -2.51 11.64 11.70
CA PHE A 69 -2.10 11.90 13.08
C PHE A 69 -1.81 13.39 13.24
N GLY A 70 -2.40 13.99 14.25
CA GLY A 70 -2.49 15.46 14.43
C GLY A 70 -1.19 16.15 14.86
N PHE A 71 -0.09 15.44 14.81
CA PHE A 71 1.20 16.07 14.82
C PHE A 71 1.24 16.97 13.59
N ASN A 72 1.49 18.27 13.74
CA ASN A 72 1.60 19.23 12.63
C ASN A 72 2.76 18.87 11.67
N PHE A 73 2.72 17.66 11.14
CA PHE A 73 3.68 17.21 10.15
C PHE A 73 3.24 17.67 8.75
N PRO A 74 3.88 18.68 8.21
CA PRO A 74 4.51 18.41 6.94
C PRO A 74 5.66 17.43 7.24
N PRO A 75 6.11 16.58 6.30
CA PRO A 75 7.33 15.82 6.50
C PRO A 75 8.46 16.83 6.75
N THR A 76 8.69 17.13 8.03
CA THR A 76 9.74 18.04 8.41
C THR A 76 11.05 17.41 7.98
N ARG A 77 12.03 18.21 7.68
CA ARG A 77 13.39 17.73 7.37
C ARG A 77 13.86 16.70 8.42
N GLU A 78 13.46 16.91 9.66
CA GLU A 78 13.76 16.03 10.81
C GLU A 78 13.17 14.63 10.66
N VAL A 79 11.90 14.49 10.24
CA VAL A 79 11.25 13.20 10.00
C VAL A 79 11.91 12.48 8.81
N SER A 80 12.21 13.22 7.74
CA SER A 80 12.91 12.66 6.56
C SER A 80 14.32 12.21 6.91
N ASP A 81 15.04 12.97 7.77
CA ASP A 81 16.36 12.60 8.25
C ASP A 81 16.30 11.37 9.19
N LEU A 82 15.28 11.28 10.04
CA LEU A 82 15.03 10.11 10.88
C LEU A 82 14.77 8.87 10.02
N GLU A 83 13.89 8.96 9.04
CA GLU A 83 13.62 7.87 8.10
C GLU A 83 14.91 7.41 7.41
N ARG A 84 15.68 8.34 6.85
CA ARG A 84 16.95 8.05 6.18
C ARG A 84 17.93 7.35 7.10
N LYS A 85 18.05 7.79 8.37
CA LYS A 85 18.89 7.15 9.38
C LYS A 85 18.43 5.72 9.68
N LEU A 86 17.11 5.51 9.89
CA LEU A 86 16.56 4.19 10.20
C LEU A 86 16.77 3.21 9.03
N ARG A 87 16.50 3.65 7.79
CA ARG A 87 16.70 2.82 6.61
C ARG A 87 18.18 2.52 6.35
N LYS A 88 19.06 3.52 6.52
CA LYS A 88 20.52 3.32 6.38
C LYS A 88 21.07 2.33 7.39
N LYS A 89 20.51 2.32 8.60
CA LYS A 89 20.89 1.37 9.66
C LYS A 89 20.20 0.00 9.52
N ARG A 90 19.32 -0.18 8.53
CA ARG A 90 18.53 -1.41 8.30
C ARG A 90 17.79 -1.88 9.56
N VAL A 91 17.28 -0.94 10.35
CA VAL A 91 16.53 -1.23 11.56
C VAL A 91 15.19 -1.84 11.17
N LEU A 92 14.85 -3.02 11.67
CA LEU A 92 13.59 -3.70 11.40
C LEU A 92 12.48 -3.29 12.37
N SER A 93 12.85 -2.99 13.61
CA SER A 93 11.92 -2.58 14.66
C SER A 93 12.56 -1.58 15.61
N ILE A 94 11.76 -0.66 16.14
CA ILE A 94 12.19 0.40 17.03
C ILE A 94 11.68 0.08 18.44
N PRO A 95 12.55 0.04 19.47
CA PRO A 95 12.13 -0.07 20.86
C PRO A 95 11.30 1.15 21.26
N LEU A 96 10.18 0.94 21.96
CA LEU A 96 9.30 2.06 22.40
C LEU A 96 9.97 2.98 23.44
N GLU A 97 11.12 2.57 23.99
CA GLU A 97 11.91 3.37 24.94
C GLU A 97 12.98 4.22 24.26
N GLN A 98 13.22 4.00 22.99
CA GLN A 98 14.27 4.71 22.26
C GLN A 98 13.76 6.11 21.88
N SER A 99 14.51 7.14 22.30
CA SER A 99 14.23 8.50 21.86
C SER A 99 14.52 8.67 20.37
N SER A 100 13.58 9.30 19.67
CA SER A 100 13.73 9.67 18.25
C SER A 100 14.47 11.01 18.08
N GLY A 101 14.53 11.81 19.14
CA GLY A 101 14.99 13.20 19.14
C GLY A 101 13.92 14.19 18.69
N ILE A 102 12.68 13.74 18.45
CA ILE A 102 11.51 14.54 18.09
C ILE A 102 10.48 14.40 19.21
N ALA A 103 10.19 15.47 19.93
CA ALA A 103 9.39 15.44 21.19
C ALA A 103 8.01 14.81 20.99
N GLU A 104 7.33 15.14 19.90
CA GLU A 104 5.99 14.63 19.60
C GLU A 104 6.01 13.11 19.30
N VAL A 105 7.05 12.66 18.61
CA VAL A 105 7.25 11.22 18.32
C VAL A 105 7.55 10.47 19.61
N ASP A 106 8.40 11.03 20.48
CA ASP A 106 8.73 10.43 21.77
C ASP A 106 7.51 10.34 22.68
N GLN A 107 6.63 11.35 22.65
CA GLN A 107 5.33 11.35 23.36
C GLN A 107 4.41 10.25 22.83
N LEU A 108 4.32 10.07 21.51
CA LEU A 108 3.56 8.98 20.91
C LEU A 108 4.09 7.62 21.35
N MET A 109 5.42 7.44 21.33
CA MET A 109 6.06 6.19 21.73
C MET A 109 5.81 5.86 23.21
N ALA A 110 5.87 6.87 24.09
CA ALA A 110 5.57 6.71 25.52
C ALA A 110 4.09 6.32 25.75
N SER A 111 3.16 6.96 25.04
CA SER A 111 1.73 6.65 25.11
C SER A 111 1.44 5.22 24.60
N LEU A 112 2.09 4.82 23.51
CA LEU A 112 1.99 3.47 22.97
C LEU A 112 2.53 2.41 23.91
N LYS A 113 3.64 2.70 24.60
CA LYS A 113 4.19 1.84 25.65
C LYS A 113 3.18 1.63 26.77
N SER A 114 2.57 2.70 27.27
CA SER A 114 1.52 2.64 28.31
C SER A 114 0.34 1.77 27.88
N LEU A 115 -0.18 1.96 26.65
CA LEU A 115 -1.27 1.15 26.12
C LEU A 115 -0.89 -0.32 26.02
N THR A 116 0.33 -0.62 25.54
CA THR A 116 0.77 -2.01 25.31
C THR A 116 1.04 -2.77 26.60
N GLN A 117 1.39 -2.09 27.67
CA GLN A 117 1.65 -2.69 28.99
C GLN A 117 0.36 -2.94 29.80
N ASN A 118 -0.79 -2.44 29.36
CA ASN A 118 -2.06 -2.69 30.02
C ASN A 118 -2.55 -4.13 29.77
N ASN A 119 -2.29 -5.00 30.73
CA ASN A 119 -2.72 -6.40 30.72
C ASN A 119 -4.07 -6.64 31.44
N SER A 120 -4.80 -5.60 31.78
CA SER A 120 -6.09 -5.70 32.46
C SER A 120 -7.13 -6.38 31.57
N LYS A 121 -8.00 -7.14 32.20
CA LYS A 121 -9.25 -7.58 31.55
C LYS A 121 -10.33 -6.55 31.85
N LEU A 122 -10.84 -5.90 30.82
CA LEU A 122 -11.87 -4.87 30.93
C LEU A 122 -13.09 -5.24 30.09
N MET A 123 -14.25 -4.69 30.42
CA MET A 123 -15.44 -4.80 29.58
C MET A 123 -15.20 -4.13 28.23
N PRO A 124 -15.80 -4.63 27.13
CA PRO A 124 -15.66 -4.06 25.78
C PRO A 124 -15.85 -2.55 25.70
N GLU A 125 -16.83 -2.01 26.41
CA GLU A 125 -17.06 -0.54 26.51
C GLU A 125 -15.86 0.22 27.09
N LYS A 126 -15.23 -0.33 28.12
CA LYS A 126 -14.04 0.29 28.71
C LYS A 126 -12.87 0.26 27.73
N TRP A 127 -12.71 -0.83 26.99
CA TRP A 127 -11.72 -0.89 25.91
C TRP A 127 -12.02 0.09 24.79
N ALA A 128 -13.27 0.26 24.37
CA ALA A 128 -13.63 1.27 23.37
C ALA A 128 -13.22 2.68 23.82
N LYS A 129 -13.40 3.02 25.09
CA LYS A 129 -12.97 4.30 25.68
C LYS A 129 -11.44 4.42 25.73
N GLU A 130 -10.75 3.40 26.21
CA GLU A 130 -9.27 3.36 26.28
C GLU A 130 -8.62 3.50 24.90
N LEU A 131 -9.07 2.70 23.92
CA LEU A 131 -8.55 2.74 22.55
C LEU A 131 -8.84 4.10 21.89
N SER A 132 -10.03 4.63 22.06
CA SER A 132 -10.40 5.97 21.56
C SER A 132 -9.59 7.07 22.23
N GLY A 133 -9.41 6.99 23.55
CA GLY A 133 -8.59 7.93 24.32
C GLY A 133 -7.14 7.94 23.87
N PHE A 134 -6.56 6.75 23.62
CA PHE A 134 -5.22 6.63 23.09
C PHE A 134 -5.09 7.25 21.70
N LEU A 135 -6.00 6.94 20.76
CA LEU A 135 -6.00 7.54 19.43
C LEU A 135 -6.10 9.07 19.48
N LYS A 136 -6.87 9.60 20.41
CA LYS A 136 -6.96 11.06 20.64
C LYS A 136 -5.65 11.65 21.12
N ILE A 137 -4.94 10.98 22.05
CA ILE A 137 -3.59 11.40 22.51
C ILE A 137 -2.59 11.33 21.36
N ALA A 138 -2.70 10.32 20.50
CA ALA A 138 -1.89 10.20 19.27
C ALA A 138 -2.25 11.25 18.21
N GLY A 139 -3.25 12.12 18.46
CA GLY A 139 -3.68 13.17 17.54
C GLY A 139 -4.51 12.66 16.36
N TRP A 140 -4.95 11.41 16.38
CA TRP A 140 -5.84 10.85 15.36
C TRP A 140 -7.29 11.32 15.57
N PRO A 141 -8.03 11.65 14.53
CA PRO A 141 -7.82 11.48 13.10
C PRO A 141 -7.16 12.69 12.38
N GLY A 142 -6.42 13.50 13.07
CA GLY A 142 -5.81 14.70 12.54
C GLY A 142 -6.84 15.85 12.42
N LYS A 143 -6.63 16.78 11.51
CA LYS A 143 -7.56 17.88 11.24
C LYS A 143 -8.75 17.38 10.42
N VAL A 144 -9.59 16.54 10.98
CA VAL A 144 -10.94 16.31 10.49
C VAL A 144 -11.79 17.40 11.12
N ALA A 145 -11.88 18.55 10.49
CA ALA A 145 -12.73 19.61 10.96
C ALA A 145 -14.20 19.16 10.84
N PRO A 146 -14.97 19.13 11.94
CA PRO A 146 -16.40 19.23 11.85
C PRO A 146 -16.69 20.67 11.43
N GLY A 147 -16.68 20.94 10.13
CA GLY A 147 -17.12 22.21 9.61
C GLY A 147 -18.64 22.26 9.69
N THR A 148 -19.17 23.42 9.99
CA THR A 148 -20.59 23.73 9.85
C THR A 148 -21.00 23.80 8.38
N ASP A 149 -20.06 23.61 7.48
CA ASP A 149 -20.22 23.71 6.05
C ASP A 149 -20.60 22.35 5.44
N ARG A 150 -21.56 22.37 4.50
CA ARG A 150 -22.05 21.15 3.82
C ARG A 150 -20.94 20.33 3.18
N GLN A 151 -19.88 21.00 2.73
CA GLN A 151 -18.71 20.40 2.10
C GLN A 151 -17.86 19.59 3.08
N SER A 152 -17.74 20.03 4.34
CA SER A 152 -16.97 19.31 5.36
C SER A 152 -17.68 18.05 5.87
N VAL A 153 -19.01 18.04 5.90
CA VAL A 153 -19.83 16.86 6.26
C VAL A 153 -19.81 15.81 5.17
N LEU A 154 -19.64 16.22 3.91
CA LEU A 154 -19.50 15.33 2.76
C LEU A 154 -18.07 14.80 2.60
N SER A 155 -17.11 15.36 3.32
CA SER A 155 -15.73 14.90 3.27
C SER A 155 -15.64 13.40 3.60
N LYS A 156 -14.97 12.65 2.73
CA LYS A 156 -14.75 11.22 2.90
C LYS A 156 -14.12 10.88 4.25
N ARG A 157 -13.20 11.73 4.73
CA ARG A 157 -12.53 11.58 6.02
C ARG A 157 -13.51 11.68 7.18
N TYR A 158 -14.41 12.66 7.12
CA TYR A 158 -15.44 12.83 8.15
C TYR A 158 -16.38 11.63 8.19
N GLN A 159 -16.85 11.17 7.03
CA GLN A 159 -17.75 10.02 6.93
C GLN A 159 -17.06 8.73 7.43
N ALA A 160 -15.77 8.54 7.12
CA ALA A 160 -15.00 7.41 7.63
C ALA A 160 -14.83 7.49 9.17
N PHE A 161 -14.62 8.68 9.70
CA PHE A 161 -14.54 8.89 11.15
C PHE A 161 -15.89 8.62 11.87
N GLU A 162 -17.01 9.04 11.28
CA GLU A 162 -18.34 8.70 11.82
C GLU A 162 -18.57 7.18 11.79
N SER A 163 -18.22 6.51 10.67
CA SER A 163 -18.31 5.06 10.57
C SER A 163 -17.41 4.33 11.57
N TRP A 164 -16.27 4.90 11.92
CA TRP A 164 -15.42 4.39 13.00
C TRP A 164 -16.07 4.48 14.37
N LYS A 165 -16.75 5.62 14.68
CA LYS A 165 -17.51 5.73 15.93
C LYS A 165 -18.60 4.67 16.03
N ASP A 166 -19.26 4.35 14.93
CA ASP A 166 -20.22 3.24 14.90
C ASP A 166 -19.56 1.91 15.24
N CYS A 167 -18.34 1.63 14.72
CA CYS A 167 -17.61 0.41 15.09
C CYS A 167 -17.27 0.36 16.59
N LEU A 168 -16.94 1.50 17.20
CA LEU A 168 -16.72 1.56 18.64
C LEU A 168 -18.03 1.34 19.43
N ASN A 169 -19.16 1.88 18.97
CA ASN A 169 -20.48 1.65 19.56
C ASN A 169 -20.88 0.16 19.45
N GLU A 170 -20.60 -0.48 18.32
CA GLU A 170 -20.83 -1.90 18.13
C GLU A 170 -19.95 -2.75 19.05
N LEU A 171 -18.68 -2.38 19.25
CA LEU A 171 -17.82 -3.01 20.26
C LEU A 171 -18.42 -2.86 21.67
N CYS A 172 -18.97 -1.67 22.02
CA CYS A 172 -19.65 -1.47 23.31
C CYS A 172 -20.87 -2.39 23.48
N SER A 173 -21.62 -2.65 22.42
CA SER A 173 -22.80 -3.52 22.48
C SER A 173 -22.46 -4.97 22.86
N LEU A 174 -21.22 -5.39 22.62
CA LEU A 174 -20.73 -6.73 23.02
C LEU A 174 -20.65 -6.92 24.54
N ASN A 175 -20.80 -5.86 25.35
CA ASN A 175 -20.91 -5.98 26.80
C ASN A 175 -22.01 -6.94 27.26
N GLN A 176 -23.08 -7.08 26.46
CA GLN A 176 -24.22 -7.94 26.80
C GLN A 176 -23.88 -9.43 26.64
N ILE A 177 -22.86 -9.75 25.85
CA ILE A 177 -22.51 -11.12 25.45
C ILE A 177 -21.16 -11.52 26.04
N LEU A 178 -20.19 -10.60 26.03
CA LEU A 178 -18.84 -10.84 26.48
C LEU A 178 -18.62 -10.30 27.88
N GLY A 179 -17.95 -11.08 28.71
CA GLY A 179 -17.39 -10.61 29.98
C GLY A 179 -16.15 -9.74 29.78
N PRO A 180 -15.35 -9.52 30.84
CA PRO A 180 -14.08 -8.81 30.74
C PRO A 180 -13.10 -9.53 29.82
N ILE A 181 -12.60 -8.85 28.80
CA ILE A 181 -11.66 -9.32 27.79
C ILE A 181 -10.33 -8.57 27.88
N ASN A 182 -9.28 -9.15 27.32
CA ASN A 182 -7.99 -8.48 27.23
C ASN A 182 -7.93 -7.51 26.03
N ARG A 183 -6.86 -6.70 25.98
CA ARG A 183 -6.66 -5.71 24.88
C ARG A 183 -6.67 -6.34 23.49
N LEU A 184 -6.00 -7.48 23.33
CA LEU A 184 -5.86 -8.12 22.02
C LEU A 184 -7.22 -8.68 21.54
N GLU A 185 -8.00 -9.26 22.45
CA GLU A 185 -9.36 -9.73 22.15
C GLU A 185 -10.25 -8.56 21.74
N ALA A 186 -10.23 -7.44 22.49
CA ALA A 186 -10.97 -6.24 22.13
C ALA A 186 -10.58 -5.68 20.75
N LEU A 187 -9.28 -5.64 20.46
CA LEU A 187 -8.78 -5.19 19.17
C LEU A 187 -9.17 -6.14 18.02
N ASN A 188 -9.14 -7.45 18.26
CA ASN A 188 -9.59 -8.43 17.27
C ASN A 188 -11.08 -8.25 16.95
N HIS A 189 -11.92 -8.04 17.95
CA HIS A 189 -13.35 -7.75 17.74
C HIS A 189 -13.53 -6.44 16.95
N LEU A 190 -12.88 -5.36 17.35
CA LEU A 190 -12.95 -4.07 16.66
C LEU A 190 -12.48 -4.17 15.19
N THR A 191 -11.38 -4.90 14.96
CA THR A 191 -10.87 -5.14 13.62
C THR A 191 -11.85 -5.97 12.78
N HIS A 192 -12.49 -6.97 13.37
CA HIS A 192 -13.51 -7.77 12.70
C HIS A 192 -14.73 -6.91 12.32
N ILE A 193 -15.23 -6.09 13.23
CA ILE A 193 -16.33 -5.15 12.98
C ILE A 193 -15.96 -4.22 11.81
N ALA A 194 -14.77 -3.60 11.84
CA ALA A 194 -14.33 -2.71 10.78
C ALA A 194 -14.10 -3.42 9.43
N ARG A 195 -13.75 -4.72 9.43
CA ARG A 195 -13.62 -5.53 8.22
C ARG A 195 -14.97 -5.95 7.62
N SER A 196 -15.96 -6.21 8.46
CA SER A 196 -17.30 -6.58 8.01
C SER A 196 -18.17 -5.39 7.61
N LYS A 197 -17.79 -4.17 8.01
CA LYS A 197 -18.54 -2.94 7.70
C LYS A 197 -18.12 -2.40 6.33
N PRO A 198 -19.01 -2.43 5.31
CA PRO A 198 -18.74 -1.79 4.04
C PRO A 198 -18.72 -0.27 4.22
N PHE A 199 -17.78 0.40 3.57
CA PHE A 199 -17.67 1.85 3.60
C PHE A 199 -17.63 2.45 2.21
N GLN A 200 -18.61 3.27 1.92
CA GLN A 200 -18.70 4.06 0.71
C GLN A 200 -19.01 5.50 1.08
N SER A 201 -18.16 6.43 0.65
CA SER A 201 -18.44 7.85 0.84
C SER A 201 -19.62 8.27 -0.04
N LYS A 202 -20.48 9.12 0.52
CA LYS A 202 -21.54 9.76 -0.26
C LYS A 202 -20.91 10.71 -1.27
N THR A 203 -21.27 10.56 -2.52
CA THR A 203 -20.81 11.41 -3.64
C THR A 203 -21.97 12.25 -4.17
N PRO A 204 -21.69 13.39 -4.82
CA PRO A 204 -22.73 14.18 -5.47
C PRO A 204 -23.53 13.38 -6.50
N GLU A 205 -24.80 13.74 -6.72
CA GLU A 205 -25.75 13.02 -7.58
C GLU A 205 -25.35 12.97 -9.06
N HIS A 206 -24.45 13.85 -9.52
CA HIS A 206 -24.07 13.98 -10.93
C HIS A 206 -22.79 13.22 -11.31
N SER A 207 -22.35 12.28 -10.50
CA SER A 207 -21.14 11.50 -10.79
C SER A 207 -21.43 10.34 -11.74
N ILE A 208 -20.47 10.00 -12.59
CA ILE A 208 -20.48 8.73 -13.33
C ILE A 208 -20.59 7.59 -12.31
N GLN A 209 -21.54 6.68 -12.49
CA GLN A 209 -21.76 5.56 -11.59
C GLN A 209 -21.12 4.28 -12.16
N VAL A 210 -20.20 3.70 -11.42
CA VAL A 210 -19.65 2.36 -11.70
C VAL A 210 -20.29 1.40 -10.70
N ILE A 211 -21.22 0.59 -11.19
CA ILE A 211 -22.09 -0.24 -10.35
C ILE A 211 -22.09 -1.69 -10.81
N GLY A 212 -22.39 -2.59 -9.90
CA GLY A 212 -22.54 -4.01 -10.20
C GLY A 212 -23.83 -4.30 -10.98
N LEU A 213 -23.84 -5.39 -11.74
CA LEU A 213 -24.98 -5.80 -12.57
C LEU A 213 -26.28 -5.95 -11.76
N LEU A 214 -26.20 -6.43 -10.54
CA LEU A 214 -27.39 -6.59 -9.68
C LEU A 214 -27.89 -5.26 -9.12
N GLU A 215 -26.98 -4.36 -8.81
CA GLU A 215 -27.28 -3.05 -8.26
C GLU A 215 -27.90 -2.11 -9.28
N SER A 216 -27.58 -2.29 -10.56
CA SER A 216 -28.18 -1.52 -11.67
C SER A 216 -29.65 -1.84 -11.91
N SER A 217 -30.19 -2.90 -11.31
CA SER A 217 -31.58 -3.36 -11.55
C SER A 217 -32.59 -2.33 -11.04
N GLY A 218 -33.40 -1.80 -11.96
CA GLY A 218 -34.45 -0.81 -11.66
C GLY A 218 -33.97 0.65 -11.71
N MET A 219 -32.69 0.90 -12.00
CA MET A 219 -32.17 2.24 -12.26
C MET A 219 -32.38 2.64 -13.72
N GLN A 220 -32.43 3.94 -13.98
CA GLN A 220 -32.48 4.52 -15.31
C GLN A 220 -31.25 5.40 -15.53
N PHE A 221 -30.68 5.35 -16.74
CA PHE A 221 -29.46 6.06 -17.10
C PHE A 221 -29.66 6.76 -18.46
N ASP A 222 -29.02 7.89 -18.64
CA ASP A 222 -29.00 8.56 -19.97
C ASP A 222 -28.13 7.76 -20.94
N HIS A 223 -26.97 7.27 -20.45
CA HIS A 223 -26.01 6.42 -21.18
C HIS A 223 -25.58 5.27 -20.29
N LEU A 224 -25.47 4.07 -20.85
CA LEU A 224 -25.05 2.89 -20.12
C LEU A 224 -23.93 2.16 -20.85
N TRP A 225 -22.80 1.97 -20.17
CA TRP A 225 -21.69 1.16 -20.67
C TRP A 225 -21.54 -0.10 -19.84
N VAL A 226 -21.77 -1.25 -20.46
CA VAL A 226 -21.66 -2.57 -19.82
C VAL A 226 -20.32 -3.19 -20.23
N MET A 227 -19.43 -3.36 -19.25
CA MET A 227 -18.09 -3.91 -19.44
C MET A 227 -18.01 -5.38 -19.01
N GLY A 228 -16.99 -6.09 -19.50
CA GLY A 228 -16.72 -7.47 -19.11
C GLY A 228 -17.70 -8.46 -19.71
N CYS A 229 -18.13 -8.23 -20.95
CA CYS A 229 -19.12 -9.07 -21.64
C CYS A 229 -18.48 -10.19 -22.48
N GLN A 230 -17.46 -10.86 -21.93
CA GLN A 230 -16.89 -12.07 -22.54
C GLN A 230 -17.73 -13.32 -22.26
N ASN A 231 -17.48 -14.39 -23.02
CA ASN A 231 -18.24 -15.62 -22.97
C ASN A 231 -18.18 -16.33 -21.61
N GLU A 232 -17.15 -16.09 -20.82
CA GLU A 232 -16.96 -16.69 -19.50
C GLU A 232 -17.76 -15.98 -18.38
N THR A 233 -18.14 -14.73 -18.60
CA THR A 233 -18.84 -13.91 -17.61
C THR A 233 -20.32 -13.70 -17.95
N LEU A 234 -20.70 -13.78 -19.23
CA LEU A 234 -22.08 -13.55 -19.68
C LEU A 234 -22.49 -14.61 -20.75
N PRO A 235 -23.12 -15.72 -20.35
CA PRO A 235 -23.50 -16.13 -19.00
C PRO A 235 -22.30 -16.56 -18.15
N ALA A 236 -22.39 -16.36 -16.83
CA ALA A 236 -21.38 -16.80 -15.90
C ALA A 236 -21.32 -18.34 -15.82
N HIS A 237 -20.15 -18.89 -15.60
CA HIS A 237 -20.00 -20.31 -15.35
C HIS A 237 -20.72 -20.72 -14.04
N PRO A 238 -21.36 -21.89 -13.99
CA PRO A 238 -21.92 -22.42 -12.77
C PRO A 238 -20.81 -22.70 -11.73
N GLU A 239 -21.03 -22.25 -10.52
CA GLU A 239 -20.18 -22.53 -9.36
C GLU A 239 -21.02 -23.19 -8.25
N PRO A 240 -21.40 -24.46 -8.41
CA PRO A 240 -22.30 -25.11 -7.48
C PRO A 240 -21.64 -25.33 -6.11
N ASN A 241 -22.37 -25.04 -5.04
CA ASN A 241 -21.90 -25.35 -3.69
C ASN A 241 -21.74 -26.87 -3.51
N PRO A 242 -20.53 -27.39 -3.21
CA PRO A 242 -20.28 -28.85 -3.10
C PRO A 242 -21.02 -29.52 -1.95
N PHE A 243 -21.41 -28.77 -0.92
CA PHE A 243 -22.14 -29.29 0.24
C PHE A 243 -23.64 -29.47 0.01
N ILE A 244 -24.16 -28.98 -1.13
CA ILE A 244 -25.59 -29.15 -1.48
C ILE A 244 -25.72 -30.24 -2.53
N PRO A 245 -26.46 -31.35 -2.29
CA PRO A 245 -26.68 -32.41 -3.25
C PRO A 245 -27.27 -31.93 -4.57
N TYR A 246 -26.82 -32.51 -5.69
CA TYR A 246 -27.23 -32.13 -7.04
C TYR A 246 -28.76 -32.11 -7.21
N GLU A 247 -29.48 -33.11 -6.68
CA GLU A 247 -30.95 -33.20 -6.77
C GLU A 247 -31.63 -31.99 -6.14
N ILE A 248 -31.16 -31.56 -4.97
CA ILE A 248 -31.68 -30.39 -4.27
C ILE A 248 -31.40 -29.12 -5.06
N ARG A 249 -30.16 -28.97 -5.55
CA ARG A 249 -29.76 -27.82 -6.34
C ARG A 249 -30.62 -27.64 -7.59
N ASN A 250 -30.90 -28.74 -8.27
CA ASN A 250 -31.69 -28.75 -9.49
C ASN A 250 -33.16 -28.53 -9.22
N LYS A 251 -33.74 -29.25 -8.21
CA LYS A 251 -35.14 -29.11 -7.81
C LYS A 251 -35.53 -27.68 -7.42
N TYR A 252 -34.67 -26.99 -6.70
CA TYR A 252 -34.95 -25.63 -6.21
C TYR A 252 -34.32 -24.54 -7.07
N SER A 253 -33.68 -24.87 -8.19
CA SER A 253 -33.03 -23.91 -9.10
C SER A 253 -32.12 -22.93 -8.35
N ILE A 254 -31.27 -23.47 -7.46
CA ILE A 254 -30.38 -22.67 -6.62
C ILE A 254 -29.42 -21.83 -7.49
N PRO A 255 -29.12 -20.58 -7.13
CA PRO A 255 -28.16 -19.74 -7.85
C PRO A 255 -26.83 -20.45 -8.12
N ARG A 256 -26.26 -20.22 -9.29
CA ARG A 256 -24.99 -20.82 -9.78
C ARG A 256 -24.97 -22.34 -9.86
N SER A 257 -26.15 -22.99 -9.88
CA SER A 257 -26.25 -24.45 -9.80
C SER A 257 -26.09 -25.18 -11.13
N ASN A 258 -26.56 -24.60 -12.21
CA ASN A 258 -26.53 -25.21 -13.55
C ASN A 258 -26.48 -24.17 -14.70
N PRO A 259 -25.98 -24.56 -15.89
CA PRO A 259 -25.81 -23.65 -17.02
C PRO A 259 -27.11 -23.02 -17.53
N GLN A 260 -28.22 -23.78 -17.53
CA GLN A 260 -29.51 -23.31 -18.04
C GLN A 260 -30.06 -22.17 -17.20
N ARG A 261 -29.86 -22.25 -15.89
CA ARG A 261 -30.27 -21.19 -14.97
C ARG A 261 -29.42 -19.93 -15.16
N GLU A 262 -28.11 -20.09 -15.29
CA GLU A 262 -27.21 -18.95 -15.49
C GLU A 262 -27.45 -18.27 -16.84
N LEU A 263 -27.76 -19.06 -17.90
CA LEU A 263 -28.15 -18.51 -19.19
C LEU A 263 -29.46 -17.68 -19.07
N LYS A 264 -30.50 -18.24 -18.45
CA LYS A 264 -31.77 -17.52 -18.22
C LYS A 264 -31.58 -16.25 -17.42
N PHE A 265 -30.74 -16.30 -16.40
CA PHE A 265 -30.39 -15.13 -15.58
C PHE A 265 -29.67 -14.07 -16.41
N ALA A 266 -28.70 -14.45 -17.25
CA ALA A 266 -27.99 -13.55 -18.14
C ALA A 266 -28.91 -12.89 -19.17
N GLU A 267 -29.83 -13.65 -19.78
CA GLU A 267 -30.84 -13.13 -20.70
C GLU A 267 -31.78 -12.11 -20.06
N GLN A 268 -32.25 -12.40 -18.84
CA GLN A 268 -33.10 -11.49 -18.06
C GLN A 268 -32.34 -10.22 -17.67
N SER A 269 -31.06 -10.34 -17.25
CA SER A 269 -30.21 -9.21 -16.92
C SER A 269 -29.96 -8.33 -18.11
N LEU A 270 -29.63 -8.93 -19.27
CA LEU A 270 -29.44 -8.22 -20.53
C LEU A 270 -30.70 -7.45 -20.95
N SER A 271 -31.90 -8.08 -20.83
CA SER A 271 -33.16 -7.43 -21.15
C SER A 271 -33.43 -6.23 -20.25
N ARG A 272 -33.10 -6.30 -18.96
CA ARG A 272 -33.24 -5.18 -18.02
C ARG A 272 -32.28 -4.04 -18.35
N LEU A 273 -31.01 -4.36 -18.68
CA LEU A 273 -30.03 -3.35 -19.07
C LEU A 273 -30.45 -2.58 -20.33
N LEU A 274 -31.03 -3.28 -21.32
CA LEU A 274 -31.53 -2.67 -22.53
C LEU A 274 -32.74 -1.75 -22.29
N MET A 275 -33.49 -1.97 -21.21
CA MET A 275 -34.59 -1.09 -20.79
C MET A 275 -34.12 0.05 -19.87
N ALA A 276 -32.90 -0.03 -19.33
CA ALA A 276 -32.37 0.92 -18.35
C ALA A 276 -31.83 2.20 -18.99
N SER A 277 -31.53 2.18 -20.30
CA SER A 277 -31.04 3.36 -21.05
C SER A 277 -31.43 3.27 -22.51
N PRO A 278 -31.69 4.41 -23.17
CA PRO A 278 -31.86 4.47 -24.61
C PRO A 278 -30.57 4.24 -25.40
N ASP A 279 -29.42 4.44 -24.75
CA ASP A 279 -28.08 4.31 -25.33
C ASP A 279 -27.24 3.33 -24.49
N VAL A 280 -27.05 2.12 -25.03
CA VAL A 280 -26.37 1.03 -24.32
C VAL A 280 -25.19 0.51 -25.14
N HIS A 281 -23.99 0.59 -24.56
CA HIS A 281 -22.78 0.04 -25.14
C HIS A 281 -22.31 -1.19 -24.37
N PHE A 282 -21.96 -2.26 -25.08
CA PHE A 282 -21.39 -3.47 -24.52
C PHE A 282 -19.92 -3.60 -24.95
N SER A 283 -19.06 -3.94 -24.03
CA SER A 283 -17.64 -4.16 -24.29
C SER A 283 -17.09 -5.39 -23.59
N TYR A 284 -16.09 -5.99 -24.18
CA TYR A 284 -15.33 -7.09 -23.59
C TYR A 284 -13.84 -6.88 -23.88
N PRO A 285 -12.92 -7.32 -22.99
CA PRO A 285 -11.51 -7.29 -23.28
C PRO A 285 -11.16 -8.37 -24.32
N LEU A 286 -10.24 -8.08 -25.23
CA LEU A 286 -9.76 -9.06 -26.21
C LEU A 286 -8.80 -10.07 -25.58
N HIS A 287 -8.07 -9.65 -24.53
CA HIS A 287 -7.06 -10.47 -23.87
C HIS A 287 -7.11 -10.28 -22.36
N GLU A 288 -6.80 -11.33 -21.61
CA GLU A 288 -6.52 -11.28 -20.17
C GLU A 288 -5.18 -12.00 -19.91
N GLY A 289 -4.12 -11.21 -19.66
CA GLY A 289 -2.77 -11.72 -19.68
C GLY A 289 -2.40 -12.25 -21.07
N ASP A 290 -2.07 -13.55 -21.17
CA ASP A 290 -1.73 -14.24 -22.41
C ASP A 290 -2.92 -14.99 -23.04
N MET A 291 -4.13 -14.89 -22.45
CA MET A 291 -5.32 -15.58 -22.94
C MET A 291 -6.15 -14.66 -23.82
N ASP A 292 -6.56 -15.18 -24.98
CA ASP A 292 -7.53 -14.54 -25.88
C ASP A 292 -8.94 -14.78 -25.33
N LEU A 293 -9.74 -13.73 -25.28
CA LEU A 293 -11.12 -13.76 -24.82
C LEU A 293 -12.09 -13.57 -25.97
N GLU A 294 -13.22 -14.27 -25.90
CA GLU A 294 -14.27 -14.19 -26.90
C GLU A 294 -15.49 -13.39 -26.39
N MET A 295 -16.15 -12.73 -27.31
CA MET A 295 -17.41 -12.03 -27.04
C MET A 295 -18.50 -13.01 -26.61
N SER A 296 -19.31 -12.61 -25.62
CA SER A 296 -20.50 -13.34 -25.22
C SER A 296 -21.38 -13.70 -26.42
N PRO A 297 -21.86 -14.97 -26.53
CA PRO A 297 -22.78 -15.37 -27.58
C PRO A 297 -24.10 -14.59 -27.58
N LEU A 298 -24.52 -14.10 -26.41
CA LEU A 298 -25.76 -13.29 -26.24
C LEU A 298 -25.68 -11.94 -26.95
N LEU A 299 -24.48 -11.43 -27.23
CA LEU A 299 -24.26 -10.14 -27.86
C LEU A 299 -24.15 -10.22 -29.39
N LYS A 300 -24.03 -11.41 -29.99
CA LYS A 300 -23.89 -11.59 -31.46
C LYS A 300 -25.01 -10.96 -32.27
N ARG A 301 -26.17 -10.74 -31.68
CA ARG A 301 -27.35 -10.12 -32.30
C ARG A 301 -27.28 -8.60 -32.42
N PHE A 302 -26.36 -7.93 -31.73
CA PHE A 302 -26.22 -6.49 -31.76
C PHE A 302 -25.18 -6.06 -32.79
N PRO A 303 -25.38 -4.85 -33.40
CA PRO A 303 -24.41 -4.32 -34.35
C PRO A 303 -23.08 -4.03 -33.63
N LYS A 304 -21.98 -4.23 -34.35
CA LYS A 304 -20.67 -3.78 -33.85
C LYS A 304 -20.61 -2.26 -33.95
N ALA A 305 -20.12 -1.62 -32.88
CA ALA A 305 -19.83 -0.19 -32.90
C ALA A 305 -18.64 0.09 -33.85
N GLU A 306 -18.64 1.25 -34.47
CA GLU A 306 -17.48 1.75 -35.21
C GLU A 306 -16.32 1.97 -34.23
N GLU A 307 -15.10 1.67 -34.67
CA GLU A 307 -13.92 1.93 -33.88
C GLU A 307 -13.71 3.44 -33.76
N MET A 308 -13.92 3.98 -32.54
CA MET A 308 -13.58 5.36 -32.28
C MET A 308 -12.11 5.50 -31.95
N PRO A 309 -11.39 6.46 -32.54
CA PRO A 309 -10.00 6.69 -32.21
C PRO A 309 -9.89 7.12 -30.74
N TYR A 310 -9.28 6.26 -29.91
CA TYR A 310 -9.07 6.53 -28.51
C TYR A 310 -7.81 7.37 -28.31
N GLN A 311 -7.99 8.54 -27.70
CA GLN A 311 -6.87 9.35 -27.22
C GLN A 311 -6.80 9.25 -25.71
N SER A 312 -5.70 8.65 -25.21
CA SER A 312 -5.47 8.57 -23.77
C SER A 312 -5.18 9.94 -23.18
N ASN A 313 -5.88 10.28 -22.10
CA ASN A 313 -5.62 11.48 -21.31
C ASN A 313 -4.58 11.27 -20.22
N ARG A 314 -4.00 10.07 -20.12
CA ARG A 314 -2.99 9.77 -19.09
C ARG A 314 -1.77 10.66 -19.24
N ILE A 315 -1.32 11.22 -18.13
CA ILE A 315 -0.11 12.06 -18.09
C ILE A 315 1.09 11.35 -18.73
N LYS A 316 1.26 10.04 -18.48
CA LYS A 316 2.35 9.25 -19.07
C LYS A 316 2.30 9.20 -20.60
N ASP A 317 1.09 9.19 -21.20
CA ASP A 317 0.92 9.12 -22.65
C ASP A 317 1.04 10.51 -23.29
N GLN A 318 0.58 11.55 -22.58
CA GLN A 318 0.82 12.94 -22.95
C GLN A 318 2.33 13.25 -22.93
N VAL A 319 3.05 12.82 -21.90
CA VAL A 319 4.50 13.00 -21.79
C VAL A 319 5.25 12.21 -22.88
N ARG A 320 4.81 11.00 -23.23
CA ARG A 320 5.38 10.24 -24.34
C ARG A 320 5.17 10.90 -25.70
N GLY A 321 4.02 11.59 -25.88
CA GLY A 321 3.72 12.36 -27.09
C GLY A 321 4.48 13.68 -27.18
N MET A 322 5.05 14.15 -26.06
CA MET A 322 5.87 15.36 -26.03
C MET A 322 7.29 15.06 -26.47
N SER A 323 7.58 15.20 -27.76
CA SER A 323 8.95 15.12 -28.34
C SER A 323 9.95 16.12 -27.70
N HIS A 324 9.50 16.97 -26.80
CA HIS A 324 10.33 17.92 -26.05
C HIS A 324 11.18 17.30 -24.93
N LEU A 325 10.90 16.07 -24.48
CA LEU A 325 11.79 15.37 -23.55
C LEU A 325 13.16 15.06 -24.13
N GLU A 326 13.27 14.92 -25.46
CA GLU A 326 14.56 14.81 -26.15
C GLU A 326 15.35 16.13 -26.12
N LYS A 327 14.70 17.25 -25.89
CA LYS A 327 15.35 18.59 -25.79
C LYS A 327 15.77 18.98 -24.37
N PHE A 328 15.54 18.17 -23.35
CA PHE A 328 16.30 18.25 -22.11
C PHE A 328 17.73 17.74 -22.33
N THR A 329 18.25 18.07 -23.51
CA THR A 329 19.63 17.88 -23.88
C THR A 329 20.50 18.82 -23.07
N GLU A 330 21.71 18.37 -22.83
CA GLU A 330 22.88 18.94 -22.16
C GLU A 330 22.92 20.47 -22.02
N ALA A 331 22.32 21.23 -22.92
CA ALA A 331 22.32 22.69 -22.92
C ALA A 331 21.62 23.33 -21.69
N THR A 332 20.57 22.72 -21.17
CA THR A 332 19.86 23.25 -19.99
C THR A 332 20.62 22.96 -18.70
N PHE A 333 21.40 21.89 -18.66
CA PHE A 333 22.27 21.57 -17.54
C PHE A 333 23.58 22.34 -17.54
N LEU A 334 24.02 22.85 -18.71
CA LEU A 334 25.23 23.68 -18.86
C LEU A 334 25.00 25.13 -18.46
N GLN A 335 23.75 25.56 -18.30
CA GLN A 335 23.40 26.93 -17.84
C GLN A 335 23.08 26.99 -16.33
N ALA A 336 23.48 25.98 -15.55
CA ALA A 336 23.47 26.10 -14.10
C ALA A 336 24.26 27.33 -13.69
N THR A 337 23.62 28.31 -13.07
CA THR A 337 24.25 29.56 -12.63
C THR A 337 25.35 29.27 -11.61
N ASP A 338 26.35 30.17 -11.49
CA ASP A 338 27.46 29.97 -10.56
C ASP A 338 26.99 29.81 -9.09
N SER A 339 25.81 30.33 -8.76
CA SER A 339 25.15 30.08 -7.45
C SER A 339 24.70 28.63 -7.25
N GLU A 340 24.30 27.94 -8.32
CA GLU A 340 23.93 26.52 -8.26
C GLU A 340 25.16 25.62 -8.20
N LYS A 341 26.27 26.02 -8.81
CA LYS A 341 27.56 25.34 -8.68
C LYS A 341 28.08 25.33 -7.24
N SER A 342 27.79 26.37 -6.47
CA SER A 342 28.20 26.45 -5.05
C SER A 342 27.41 25.53 -4.13
N HIS A 343 26.16 25.14 -4.52
CA HIS A 343 25.32 24.17 -3.77
C HIS A 343 25.73 22.73 -3.99
N TYR A 344 26.36 22.44 -5.13
CA TYR A 344 26.88 21.10 -5.45
C TYR A 344 28.37 21.01 -5.11
N GLY A 345 28.70 21.32 -3.88
CA GLY A 345 30.02 21.29 -3.24
C GLY A 345 31.22 20.90 -4.11
N THR A 346 32.36 21.51 -3.86
CA THR A 346 33.67 21.19 -4.41
C THR A 346 34.16 19.74 -4.21
N HIS A 347 33.31 18.87 -3.71
CA HIS A 347 33.60 17.44 -3.59
C HIS A 347 33.45 16.80 -4.96
N GLY A 348 34.56 16.41 -5.57
CA GLY A 348 34.58 15.65 -6.81
C GLY A 348 33.64 14.43 -6.70
N ILE A 349 33.02 14.07 -7.82
CA ILE A 349 32.13 12.90 -7.90
C ILE A 349 32.98 11.66 -7.56
N ALA A 350 32.83 11.15 -6.36
CA ALA A 350 33.57 9.98 -5.86
C ALA A 350 32.94 8.70 -6.42
N SER A 351 32.98 8.50 -7.74
CA SER A 351 32.41 7.33 -8.39
C SER A 351 33.24 6.97 -9.62
N GLY A 352 34.10 6.00 -9.50
CA GLY A 352 34.92 5.52 -10.61
C GLY A 352 34.12 4.80 -11.70
N TYR A 353 34.33 3.50 -11.88
CA TYR A 353 33.68 2.68 -12.91
C TYR A 353 32.15 2.74 -12.89
N ALA A 354 31.51 2.84 -11.72
CA ALA A 354 30.06 2.89 -11.60
C ALA A 354 29.44 4.11 -12.30
N LEU A 355 30.09 5.26 -12.23
CA LEU A 355 29.66 6.48 -12.92
C LEU A 355 29.71 6.29 -14.44
N LEU A 356 30.84 5.75 -14.96
CA LEU A 356 31.03 5.52 -16.38
C LEU A 356 30.01 4.52 -16.92
N LYS A 357 29.76 3.43 -16.16
CA LYS A 357 28.76 2.44 -16.52
C LYS A 357 27.37 3.05 -16.56
N ASP A 358 26.97 3.77 -15.52
CA ASP A 358 25.65 4.39 -15.47
C ASP A 358 25.50 5.47 -16.58
N GLN A 359 26.58 6.19 -16.93
CA GLN A 359 26.56 7.16 -18.01
C GLN A 359 26.35 6.52 -19.38
N VAL A 360 26.96 5.36 -19.62
CA VAL A 360 26.78 4.59 -20.86
C VAL A 360 25.39 3.99 -20.95
N ASP A 361 24.92 3.39 -19.85
CA ASP A 361 23.60 2.75 -19.81
C ASP A 361 22.44 3.76 -19.88
N CYS A 362 22.54 4.86 -19.16
CA CYS A 362 21.53 5.94 -19.12
C CYS A 362 22.11 7.21 -18.49
N PRO A 363 22.34 8.30 -19.26
CA PRO A 363 22.89 9.56 -18.73
C PRO A 363 22.06 10.16 -17.59
N PHE A 364 20.73 10.05 -17.67
CA PHE A 364 19.85 10.49 -16.59
C PHE A 364 20.06 9.69 -15.29
N ARG A 365 20.29 8.37 -15.39
CA ARG A 365 20.60 7.53 -14.23
C ARG A 365 21.92 7.94 -13.59
N ALA A 366 22.92 8.23 -14.42
CA ALA A 366 24.20 8.75 -13.92
C ALA A 366 24.03 10.06 -13.18
N PHE A 367 23.29 10.99 -13.74
CA PHE A 367 22.98 12.27 -13.13
C PHE A 367 22.22 12.10 -11.79
N ALA A 368 21.13 11.33 -11.80
CA ALA A 368 20.32 11.12 -10.61
C ALA A 368 21.11 10.44 -9.48
N ARG A 369 21.88 9.39 -9.78
CA ARG A 369 22.64 8.64 -8.78
C ARG A 369 23.85 9.39 -8.25
N HIS A 370 24.64 9.97 -9.15
CA HIS A 370 25.98 10.47 -8.79
C HIS A 370 26.03 11.98 -8.54
N ARG A 371 25.08 12.76 -9.08
CA ARG A 371 24.97 14.19 -8.81
C ARG A 371 23.88 14.53 -7.81
N LEU A 372 22.67 14.00 -8.01
CA LEU A 372 21.55 14.27 -7.09
C LEU A 372 21.57 13.33 -5.86
N ASN A 373 22.46 12.36 -5.84
CA ASN A 373 22.55 11.33 -4.80
C ASN A 373 21.21 10.60 -4.56
N SER A 374 20.42 10.51 -5.63
CA SER A 374 19.10 9.87 -5.63
C SER A 374 19.29 8.36 -5.76
N GLN A 375 19.47 7.69 -4.64
CA GLN A 375 19.54 6.24 -4.59
C GLN A 375 18.21 5.69 -4.10
N GLY A 376 17.74 4.62 -4.74
CA GLY A 376 16.59 3.88 -4.23
C GLY A 376 16.86 3.40 -2.80
N THR A 377 15.89 3.58 -1.92
CA THR A 377 16.03 3.09 -0.55
C THR A 377 16.02 1.56 -0.60
N PRO A 378 17.06 0.88 -0.06
CA PRO A 378 17.08 -0.58 -0.06
C PRO A 378 15.89 -1.11 0.74
N ALA A 379 15.28 -2.18 0.26
CA ALA A 379 14.28 -2.91 1.02
C ALA A 379 14.92 -3.43 2.32
N ALA A 380 14.16 -3.42 3.42
CA ALA A 380 14.62 -4.05 4.65
C ALA A 380 14.55 -5.57 4.47
N GLU A 381 15.68 -6.23 4.33
CA GLU A 381 15.79 -7.68 4.29
C GLU A 381 16.07 -8.23 5.70
N ILE A 382 15.50 -9.40 6.01
CA ILE A 382 15.60 -10.02 7.35
C ILE A 382 16.97 -10.66 7.56
N ASP A 383 17.64 -11.08 6.46
CA ASP A 383 18.94 -11.75 6.44
C ASP A 383 20.01 -10.96 5.66
N PHE A 384 21.23 -11.50 5.66
CA PHE A 384 22.33 -10.96 4.86
C PHE A 384 21.95 -10.97 3.38
N ASP A 385 21.96 -9.79 2.76
CA ASP A 385 21.81 -9.68 1.31
C ASP A 385 23.06 -10.23 0.58
N SER A 386 23.00 -10.31 -0.74
CA SER A 386 24.11 -10.80 -1.56
C SER A 386 25.38 -9.93 -1.41
N LEU A 387 25.22 -8.64 -1.15
CA LEU A 387 26.33 -7.70 -0.95
C LEU A 387 26.95 -7.90 0.44
N ASP A 388 26.13 -8.05 1.49
CA ASP A 388 26.59 -8.31 2.85
C ASP A 388 27.34 -9.64 2.92
N ARG A 389 26.81 -10.67 2.24
CA ARG A 389 27.49 -11.97 2.13
C ARG A 389 28.83 -11.85 1.41
N GLY A 390 28.89 -11.07 0.33
CA GLY A 390 30.12 -10.77 -0.37
C GLY A 390 31.13 -10.06 0.52
N ASN A 391 30.71 -9.00 1.22
CA ASN A 391 31.54 -8.25 2.13
C ASN A 391 32.06 -9.11 3.29
N LEU A 392 31.23 -10.00 3.84
CA LEU A 392 31.62 -10.94 4.88
C LEU A 392 32.73 -11.92 4.41
N ILE A 393 32.53 -12.49 3.21
CA ILE A 393 33.52 -13.40 2.61
C ILE A 393 34.82 -12.66 2.34
N HIS A 394 34.79 -11.47 1.78
CA HIS A 394 35.99 -10.66 1.55
C HIS A 394 36.71 -10.35 2.85
N LYS A 395 35.96 -9.98 3.91
CA LYS A 395 36.57 -9.68 5.21
C LYS A 395 37.19 -10.92 5.88
N ALA A 396 36.51 -12.05 5.78
CA ALA A 396 37.05 -13.32 6.30
C ALA A 396 38.33 -13.74 5.55
N LEU A 397 38.36 -13.57 4.21
CA LEU A 397 39.57 -13.86 3.40
C LEU A 397 40.72 -12.89 3.71
N GLU A 398 40.41 -11.59 3.91
CA GLU A 398 41.41 -10.59 4.31
C GLU A 398 42.06 -11.02 5.64
N LEU A 399 41.27 -11.28 6.69
CA LEU A 399 41.75 -11.73 7.99
C LEU A 399 42.58 -13.05 7.91
N PHE A 400 42.10 -13.95 7.07
CA PHE A 400 42.80 -15.21 6.80
C PHE A 400 44.17 -14.99 6.14
N TRP A 401 44.23 -14.09 5.16
CA TRP A 401 45.47 -13.78 4.46
C TRP A 401 46.44 -13.00 5.33
N ASP A 402 45.97 -12.14 6.22
CA ASP A 402 46.75 -11.43 7.20
C ASP A 402 47.40 -12.38 8.22
N LYS A 403 46.75 -13.51 8.54
CA LYS A 403 47.33 -14.56 9.42
C LYS A 403 48.33 -15.46 8.69
N THR A 404 48.07 -15.78 7.42
CA THR A 404 48.90 -16.73 6.68
C THR A 404 50.10 -16.08 5.95
N HIS A 405 49.94 -14.81 5.55
CA HIS A 405 50.91 -13.94 4.88
C HIS A 405 51.38 -14.45 3.50
N ASN A 406 51.58 -15.75 3.29
CA ASN A 406 52.08 -16.28 2.05
C ASN A 406 51.68 -17.75 1.82
N ARG A 407 51.85 -18.20 0.56
CA ARG A 407 51.49 -19.56 0.11
C ARG A 407 52.29 -20.66 0.81
N LYS A 408 53.53 -20.38 1.19
CA LYS A 408 54.38 -21.40 1.87
C LYS A 408 53.86 -21.71 3.27
N ASN A 409 53.45 -20.68 4.02
CA ASN A 409 52.84 -20.85 5.34
C ASN A 409 51.50 -21.60 5.23
N LEU A 410 50.69 -21.27 4.22
CA LEU A 410 49.45 -21.98 3.97
C LEU A 410 49.64 -23.45 3.66
N SER A 411 50.67 -23.81 2.85
CA SER A 411 50.96 -25.19 2.47
C SER A 411 51.50 -26.03 3.64
N ASN A 412 52.02 -25.40 4.68
CA ASN A 412 52.56 -26.04 5.85
C ASN A 412 51.54 -26.22 7.00
N LEU A 413 50.31 -25.70 6.82
CA LEU A 413 49.26 -25.88 7.84
C LEU A 413 48.67 -27.27 7.76
N LEU A 414 48.57 -27.92 8.92
CA LEU A 414 47.83 -29.19 9.05
C LEU A 414 46.34 -28.92 8.83
N PRO A 415 45.56 -29.88 8.26
CA PRO A 415 44.16 -29.71 7.97
C PRO A 415 43.33 -29.19 9.16
N ASP A 416 43.54 -29.74 10.35
CA ASP A 416 42.84 -29.34 11.58
C ASP A 416 43.14 -27.89 12.01
N THR A 417 44.39 -27.44 11.78
CA THR A 417 44.83 -26.07 12.09
C THR A 417 44.28 -25.09 11.06
N LEU A 418 44.15 -25.50 9.80
CA LEU A 418 43.57 -24.71 8.72
C LEU A 418 42.08 -24.46 8.99
N GLU A 419 41.35 -25.52 9.34
CA GLU A 419 39.91 -25.42 9.64
C GLU A 419 39.65 -24.49 10.83
N LYS A 420 40.43 -24.59 11.89
CA LYS A 420 40.37 -23.70 13.04
C LYS A 420 40.67 -22.24 12.67
N TYR A 421 41.65 -21.98 11.80
CA TYR A 421 41.97 -20.63 11.35
C TYR A 421 40.85 -20.05 10.52
N ILE A 422 40.22 -20.84 9.66
CA ILE A 422 39.03 -20.40 8.86
C ILE A 422 37.91 -20.04 9.82
N GLU A 423 37.60 -20.88 10.78
CA GLU A 423 36.52 -20.66 11.72
C GLU A 423 36.74 -19.39 12.56
N GLU A 424 37.94 -19.17 13.07
CA GLU A 424 38.31 -17.95 13.80
C GLU A 424 38.15 -16.69 12.93
N CYS A 425 38.58 -16.72 11.66
CA CYS A 425 38.45 -15.59 10.74
C CYS A 425 37.02 -15.31 10.40
N VAL A 426 36.19 -16.32 10.21
CA VAL A 426 34.73 -16.16 9.93
C VAL A 426 34.05 -15.58 11.18
N GLN A 427 34.32 -16.06 12.37
CA GLN A 427 33.75 -15.53 13.60
C GLN A 427 34.14 -14.06 13.85
N GLU A 428 35.39 -13.70 13.56
CA GLU A 428 35.88 -12.33 13.69
C GLU A 428 35.25 -11.42 12.62
N ALA A 429 35.14 -11.88 11.37
CA ALA A 429 34.45 -11.15 10.30
C ALA A 429 32.96 -10.91 10.62
N LEU A 430 32.26 -11.92 11.19
CA LEU A 430 30.89 -11.79 11.65
C LEU A 430 30.73 -10.72 12.74
N LYS A 431 31.65 -10.69 13.73
CA LYS A 431 31.65 -9.66 14.77
C LYS A 431 31.86 -8.26 14.21
N LEU A 432 32.78 -8.08 13.27
CA LEU A 432 33.09 -6.80 12.66
C LEU A 432 31.95 -6.32 11.75
N CYS A 433 31.26 -7.24 11.02
CA CYS A 433 30.11 -6.92 10.21
C CYS A 433 28.85 -6.62 11.05
N SER A 434 28.65 -7.35 12.16
CA SER A 434 27.49 -7.10 13.05
C SER A 434 27.65 -5.78 13.83
N GLN A 435 28.85 -5.32 14.14
CA GLN A 435 29.07 -4.01 14.76
C GLN A 435 28.78 -2.84 13.83
N ARG A 436 28.84 -3.03 12.50
CA ARG A 436 28.43 -2.01 11.52
C ARG A 436 26.90 -1.87 11.40
N THR A 437 26.16 -2.90 11.78
CA THR A 437 24.68 -2.88 11.79
C THR A 437 24.10 -2.32 13.09
N THR A 438 24.89 -2.18 14.15
CA THR A 438 24.46 -1.66 15.46
C THR A 438 24.99 -0.26 15.78
N GLY A 439 25.74 0.37 14.87
CA GLY A 439 26.37 1.70 15.06
C GLY A 439 25.60 2.88 14.43
#